data_2f4d28b4459581bd585b7725b5eae9db
#
_entry.id   2f4d28b4459581bd585b7725b5eae9db
#
_cell.length_a   1.000
_cell.length_b   1.000
_cell.length_c   1.000
_cell.angle_alpha   90.00
_cell.angle_beta   90.00
_cell.angle_gamma   90.00
#
_symmetry.space_group_name_H-M   'P 1'
#
loop_
_entity.id
_entity.type
_entity.pdbx_description
1 polymer ?
#
loop_
_entity_poly.entity_id
_entity_poly.type
_entity_poly.pdbx_seq_one_letter_code
_entity_poly.pdbx_strand_id
1 'polypeptide(L)'
;IQKLLKVKHAICVTSGTIGIFLALKSLGISEKDEVIIPDLAFGATAMAVKLTGAKLVLVDINFKNLSYNIKDLKKKITNKTKAIIPVHISGRAADMSALMSISKNKKIHIVEDAAEAFLSKYKKKYLGTIGKLGCFSLTASKTITTGQGGIIVTNDTKLFKKIKLLKNQGISGPSNAGNVIHETIGWNFKFTNLQAAMGLAQLINIKKRIKKLKEINRLYKKQLKEVKEIKILNFDLKNGEVPLWTDAYCLNRNNLIR
;
A
#
# COMPACT_ATOMS: atom_id res chain seq x y z
N ILE A 1 9.75 9.44 -8.61
CA ILE A 1 9.19 8.83 -7.40
C ILE A 1 10.20 8.88 -6.26
N GLN A 2 11.44 8.40 -6.45
CA GLN A 2 12.47 8.39 -5.40
C GLN A 2 12.65 9.75 -4.73
N LYS A 3 12.85 10.82 -5.52
CA LYS A 3 12.97 12.21 -5.01
C LYS A 3 11.70 12.66 -4.27
N LEU A 4 10.53 12.31 -4.80
CA LEU A 4 9.23 12.74 -4.25
C LEU A 4 8.93 12.10 -2.90
N LEU A 5 9.15 10.79 -2.77
CA LEU A 5 8.92 10.02 -1.55
C LEU A 5 10.12 9.96 -0.60
N LYS A 6 11.28 10.50 -1.02
CA LYS A 6 12.54 10.48 -0.26
C LYS A 6 13.00 9.06 0.08
N VAL A 7 12.92 8.15 -0.90
CA VAL A 7 13.36 6.75 -0.78
C VAL A 7 14.53 6.46 -1.71
N LYS A 8 15.35 5.48 -1.34
CA LYS A 8 16.53 5.09 -2.12
C LYS A 8 16.15 4.38 -3.43
N HIS A 9 15.11 3.54 -3.40
CA HIS A 9 14.70 2.73 -4.53
C HIS A 9 13.19 2.78 -4.75
N ALA A 10 12.79 2.83 -6.03
CA ALA A 10 11.41 2.67 -6.50
C ALA A 10 11.39 1.80 -7.75
N ILE A 11 10.43 0.88 -7.83
CA ILE A 11 10.29 -0.08 -8.92
C ILE A 11 8.84 -0.03 -9.39
N CYS A 12 8.61 0.24 -10.67
CA CYS A 12 7.29 0.13 -11.28
C CYS A 12 6.98 -1.32 -11.65
N VAL A 13 5.74 -1.72 -11.45
CA VAL A 13 5.19 -3.06 -11.71
C VAL A 13 3.78 -2.96 -12.31
N THR A 14 3.22 -4.08 -12.77
CA THR A 14 1.94 -4.12 -13.50
C THR A 14 0.71 -3.74 -12.66
N SER A 15 0.75 -3.91 -11.33
CA SER A 15 -0.35 -3.51 -10.44
C SER A 15 0.10 -3.39 -8.99
N GLY A 16 -0.71 -2.75 -8.13
CA GLY A 16 -0.47 -2.72 -6.68
C GLY A 16 -0.49 -4.11 -6.06
N THR A 17 -1.39 -5.00 -6.49
CA THR A 17 -1.46 -6.41 -6.06
C THR A 17 -0.14 -7.13 -6.29
N ILE A 18 0.40 -7.03 -7.51
CA ILE A 18 1.69 -7.61 -7.88
C ILE A 18 2.83 -6.94 -7.10
N GLY A 19 2.70 -5.65 -6.78
CA GLY A 19 3.64 -4.96 -5.91
C GLY A 19 3.75 -5.61 -4.53
N ILE A 20 2.61 -5.87 -3.87
CA ILE A 20 2.56 -6.53 -2.56
C ILE A 20 3.08 -7.98 -2.68
N PHE A 21 2.65 -8.73 -3.69
CA PHE A 21 3.13 -10.10 -3.94
C PHE A 21 4.65 -10.16 -4.08
N LEU A 22 5.25 -9.33 -4.93
CA LEU A 22 6.69 -9.29 -5.14
C LEU A 22 7.46 -8.82 -3.89
N ALA A 23 6.89 -7.88 -3.13
CA ALA A 23 7.45 -7.45 -1.84
C ALA A 23 7.54 -8.65 -0.88
N LEU A 24 6.47 -9.43 -0.72
CA LEU A 24 6.44 -10.62 0.14
C LEU A 24 7.39 -11.71 -0.38
N LYS A 25 7.39 -12.00 -1.68
CA LYS A 25 8.32 -12.98 -2.28
C LYS A 25 9.79 -12.58 -2.12
N SER A 26 10.10 -11.29 -2.20
CA SER A 26 11.46 -10.77 -1.98
C SER A 26 11.95 -11.01 -0.55
N LEU A 27 11.04 -10.99 0.44
CA LEU A 27 11.30 -11.31 1.83
C LEU A 27 11.38 -12.82 2.12
N GLY A 28 11.14 -13.67 1.11
CA GLY A 28 11.18 -15.12 1.24
C GLY A 28 9.90 -15.73 1.81
N ILE A 29 8.80 -14.99 1.84
CA ILE A 29 7.50 -15.48 2.32
C ILE A 29 7.01 -16.65 1.46
N SER A 30 6.56 -17.71 2.12
CA SER A 30 6.15 -18.99 1.54
C SER A 30 4.97 -19.62 2.31
N GLU A 31 4.59 -20.84 1.92
CA GLU A 31 3.49 -21.62 2.54
C GLU A 31 3.72 -21.96 4.03
N LYS A 32 4.96 -21.88 4.51
CA LYS A 32 5.32 -22.15 5.93
C LYS A 32 5.04 -20.96 6.83
N ASP A 33 4.78 -19.80 6.25
CA ASP A 33 4.70 -18.53 6.97
C ASP A 33 3.26 -18.04 7.14
N GLU A 34 3.05 -17.17 8.13
CA GLU A 34 1.82 -16.42 8.33
C GLU A 34 2.05 -14.94 7.98
N VAL A 35 1.08 -14.35 7.28
CA VAL A 35 1.04 -12.92 6.99
C VAL A 35 -0.25 -12.33 7.54
N ILE A 36 -0.12 -11.31 8.37
CA ILE A 36 -1.25 -10.64 9.02
C ILE A 36 -1.67 -9.42 8.20
N ILE A 37 -2.98 -9.29 7.94
CA ILE A 37 -3.60 -8.10 7.36
C ILE A 37 -4.80 -7.65 8.21
N PRO A 38 -5.25 -6.37 8.13
CA PRO A 38 -6.51 -5.96 8.75
C PRO A 38 -7.70 -6.60 8.01
N ASP A 39 -8.78 -6.87 8.72
CA ASP A 39 -10.02 -7.44 8.15
C ASP A 39 -10.71 -6.46 7.19
N LEU A 40 -10.48 -5.16 7.34
CA LEU A 40 -10.86 -4.15 6.37
C LEU A 40 -9.68 -3.83 5.43
N ALA A 41 -9.73 -4.41 4.25
CA ALA A 41 -8.76 -4.18 3.17
C ALA A 41 -9.44 -4.41 1.81
N PHE A 42 -8.89 -3.81 0.75
CA PHE A 42 -9.26 -4.24 -0.58
C PHE A 42 -8.78 -5.68 -0.81
N GLY A 43 -9.58 -6.52 -1.49
CA GLY A 43 -9.28 -7.94 -1.69
C GLY A 43 -7.88 -8.24 -2.28
N ALA A 44 -7.30 -7.27 -2.99
CA ALA A 44 -5.95 -7.37 -3.55
C ALA A 44 -4.87 -7.68 -2.52
N THR A 45 -4.97 -7.12 -1.30
CA THR A 45 -4.01 -7.36 -0.22
C THR A 45 -4.04 -8.83 0.21
N ALA A 46 -5.24 -9.37 0.43
CA ALA A 46 -5.43 -10.79 0.77
C ALA A 46 -4.98 -11.72 -0.37
N MET A 47 -5.35 -11.38 -1.61
CA MET A 47 -4.93 -12.14 -2.80
C MET A 47 -3.42 -12.19 -2.96
N ALA A 48 -2.73 -11.07 -2.75
CA ALA A 48 -1.26 -11.01 -2.82
C ALA A 48 -0.59 -11.94 -1.79
N VAL A 49 -1.15 -12.03 -0.57
CA VAL A 49 -0.70 -12.98 0.45
C VAL A 49 -0.93 -14.42 -0.04
N LYS A 50 -2.14 -14.74 -0.50
CA LYS A 50 -2.49 -16.09 -0.97
C LYS A 50 -1.62 -16.55 -2.15
N LEU A 51 -1.26 -15.64 -3.06
CA LEU A 51 -0.36 -15.93 -4.17
C LEU A 51 1.05 -16.38 -3.73
N THR A 52 1.50 -16.02 -2.51
CA THR A 52 2.77 -16.50 -1.97
C THR A 52 2.71 -17.93 -1.44
N GLY A 53 1.52 -18.48 -1.23
CA GLY A 53 1.24 -19.72 -0.50
C GLY A 53 1.06 -19.51 1.01
N ALA A 54 1.44 -18.35 1.55
CA ALA A 54 1.38 -18.09 3.00
C ALA A 54 -0.03 -18.15 3.56
N LYS A 55 -0.13 -18.52 4.83
CA LYS A 55 -1.38 -18.47 5.57
C LYS A 55 -1.75 -17.02 5.86
N LEU A 56 -2.92 -16.62 5.37
CA LEU A 56 -3.53 -15.34 5.67
C LEU A 56 -4.12 -15.33 7.08
N VAL A 57 -3.77 -14.33 7.89
CA VAL A 57 -4.33 -14.10 9.22
C VAL A 57 -5.01 -12.74 9.26
N LEU A 58 -6.31 -12.72 9.53
CA LEU A 58 -7.10 -11.48 9.64
C LEU A 58 -7.10 -10.98 11.08
N VAL A 59 -7.00 -9.67 11.25
CA VAL A 59 -7.03 -8.97 12.54
C VAL A 59 -8.11 -7.90 12.48
N ASP A 60 -8.89 -7.82 13.56
CA ASP A 60 -9.94 -6.82 13.71
C ASP A 60 -9.40 -5.39 13.62
N ILE A 61 -10.28 -4.45 13.26
CA ILE A 61 -9.92 -3.05 13.04
C ILE A 61 -10.32 -2.15 14.22
N ASN A 62 -9.68 -1.00 14.27
CA ASN A 62 -10.08 0.14 15.09
C ASN A 62 -10.93 1.10 14.23
N PHE A 63 -12.17 1.32 14.62
CA PHE A 63 -13.10 2.20 13.90
C PHE A 63 -12.66 3.66 13.79
N LYS A 64 -11.72 4.15 14.62
CA LYS A 64 -11.25 5.54 14.53
C LYS A 64 -10.39 5.82 13.30
N ASN A 65 -9.56 4.87 12.92
CA ASN A 65 -8.60 5.01 11.82
C ASN A 65 -8.73 3.92 10.75
N LEU A 66 -9.70 3.03 10.90
CA LEU A 66 -9.95 1.88 9.99
C LEU A 66 -8.73 0.97 9.80
N SER A 67 -7.80 0.97 10.77
CA SER A 67 -6.62 0.14 10.76
C SER A 67 -6.65 -0.86 11.90
N TYR A 68 -5.55 -1.54 12.19
CA TYR A 68 -5.47 -2.61 13.18
C TYR A 68 -5.99 -2.25 14.56
N ASN A 69 -6.77 -3.14 15.15
CA ASN A 69 -6.90 -3.26 16.60
C ASN A 69 -5.61 -3.87 17.14
N ILE A 70 -4.77 -3.04 17.77
CA ILE A 70 -3.44 -3.45 18.24
C ILE A 70 -3.51 -4.54 19.31
N LYS A 71 -4.59 -4.58 20.12
CA LYS A 71 -4.77 -5.65 21.13
C LYS A 71 -5.02 -6.99 20.44
N ASP A 72 -5.88 -7.03 19.44
CA ASP A 72 -6.17 -8.24 18.67
C ASP A 72 -4.95 -8.67 17.83
N LEU A 73 -4.25 -7.73 17.21
CA LEU A 73 -3.00 -7.99 16.49
C LEU A 73 -1.98 -8.73 17.37
N LYS A 74 -1.74 -8.26 18.60
CA LYS A 74 -0.78 -8.89 19.52
C LYS A 74 -1.16 -10.31 19.87
N LYS A 75 -2.46 -10.63 19.98
CA LYS A 75 -2.97 -11.99 20.26
C LYS A 75 -2.76 -12.95 19.10
N LYS A 76 -2.84 -12.45 17.86
CA LYS A 76 -2.77 -13.28 16.64
C LYS A 76 -1.36 -13.49 16.09
N ILE A 77 -0.36 -12.83 16.67
CA ILE A 77 1.05 -13.06 16.31
C ILE A 77 1.51 -14.41 16.88
N THR A 78 2.05 -15.24 15.98
CA THR A 78 2.67 -16.54 16.32
C THR A 78 4.15 -16.55 15.91
N ASN A 79 4.86 -17.66 16.17
CA ASN A 79 6.23 -17.88 15.72
C ASN A 79 6.34 -18.03 14.19
N LYS A 80 5.22 -18.32 13.49
CA LYS A 80 5.13 -18.40 12.02
C LYS A 80 4.85 -17.06 11.38
N THR A 81 4.49 -16.02 12.14
CA THR A 81 4.22 -14.69 11.62
C THR A 81 5.51 -14.04 11.11
N LYS A 82 5.62 -13.82 9.80
CA LYS A 82 6.80 -13.23 9.16
C LYS A 82 6.58 -11.81 8.65
N ALA A 83 5.34 -11.47 8.29
CA ALA A 83 5.02 -10.12 7.84
C ALA A 83 3.67 -9.64 8.39
N ILE A 84 3.57 -8.33 8.56
CA ILE A 84 2.32 -7.59 8.82
C ILE A 84 2.18 -6.57 7.69
N ILE A 85 0.98 -6.50 7.10
CA ILE A 85 0.69 -5.55 6.02
C ILE A 85 -0.29 -4.50 6.56
N PRO A 86 0.17 -3.36 7.08
CA PRO A 86 -0.73 -2.23 7.33
C PRO A 86 -1.32 -1.72 6.03
N VAL A 87 -2.64 -1.53 6.03
CA VAL A 87 -3.37 -0.91 4.93
C VAL A 87 -3.74 0.51 5.33
N HIS A 88 -3.35 1.46 4.52
CA HIS A 88 -3.59 2.89 4.74
C HIS A 88 -4.89 3.32 4.04
N ILE A 89 -6.02 2.90 4.62
CA ILE A 89 -7.36 3.04 4.04
C ILE A 89 -7.66 4.51 3.69
N SER A 90 -8.01 4.75 2.42
CA SER A 90 -8.40 6.06 1.88
C SER A 90 -7.36 7.17 2.09
N GLY A 91 -6.13 6.80 2.44
CA GLY A 91 -5.04 7.74 2.75
C GLY A 91 -4.85 8.04 4.24
N ARG A 92 -5.59 7.39 5.16
CA ARG A 92 -5.37 7.45 6.61
C ARG A 92 -4.19 6.60 7.01
N ALA A 93 -3.44 7.09 7.98
CA ALA A 93 -2.32 6.34 8.51
C ALA A 93 -2.77 5.22 9.46
N ALA A 94 -2.27 4.02 9.27
CA ALA A 94 -2.21 3.03 10.34
C ALA A 94 -1.32 3.54 11.49
N ASP A 95 -1.49 2.99 12.70
CA ASP A 95 -0.58 3.33 13.80
C ASP A 95 0.81 2.71 13.58
N MET A 96 1.58 3.38 12.73
CA MET A 96 2.92 2.92 12.35
C MET A 96 3.89 2.89 13.54
N SER A 97 3.66 3.70 14.59
CA SER A 97 4.52 3.65 15.79
C SER A 97 4.36 2.33 16.53
N ALA A 98 3.12 1.91 16.78
CA ALA A 98 2.84 0.62 17.42
C ALA A 98 3.32 -0.55 16.55
N LEU A 99 3.06 -0.51 15.24
CA LEU A 99 3.48 -1.57 14.31
C LEU A 99 5.00 -1.70 14.21
N MET A 100 5.73 -0.60 14.14
CA MET A 100 7.20 -0.62 14.09
C MET A 100 7.81 -1.13 15.41
N SER A 101 7.20 -0.82 16.56
CA SER A 101 7.61 -1.39 17.85
C SER A 101 7.42 -2.91 17.88
N ILE A 102 6.26 -3.41 17.43
CA ILE A 102 5.98 -4.85 17.33
C ILE A 102 6.98 -5.52 16.38
N SER A 103 7.18 -4.93 15.20
CA SER A 103 8.12 -5.42 14.18
C SER A 103 9.53 -5.62 14.74
N LYS A 104 10.05 -4.61 15.45
CA LYS A 104 11.39 -4.67 16.07
C LYS A 104 11.49 -5.78 17.11
N ASN A 105 10.52 -5.86 18.02
CA ASN A 105 10.54 -6.79 19.14
C ASN A 105 10.36 -8.26 18.71
N LYS A 106 9.59 -8.49 17.64
CA LYS A 106 9.25 -9.83 17.15
C LYS A 106 10.01 -10.24 15.88
N LYS A 107 10.86 -9.34 15.33
CA LYS A 107 11.59 -9.55 14.07
C LYS A 107 10.65 -9.84 12.87
N ILE A 108 9.46 -9.20 12.85
CA ILE A 108 8.44 -9.34 11.81
C ILE A 108 8.60 -8.21 10.81
N HIS A 109 8.49 -8.49 9.51
CA HIS A 109 8.59 -7.47 8.48
C HIS A 109 7.29 -6.66 8.35
N ILE A 110 7.42 -5.34 8.16
CA ILE A 110 6.30 -4.47 7.79
C ILE A 110 6.37 -4.20 6.28
N VAL A 111 5.29 -4.57 5.57
CA VAL A 111 5.07 -4.25 4.15
C VAL A 111 3.85 -3.36 4.08
N GLU A 112 4.03 -2.07 3.79
CA GLU A 112 2.92 -1.11 3.78
C GLU A 112 2.10 -1.24 2.49
N ASP A 113 0.81 -1.53 2.60
CA ASP A 113 -0.15 -1.31 1.52
C ASP A 113 -0.57 0.17 1.54
N ALA A 114 0.10 0.95 0.72
CA ALA A 114 -0.14 2.37 0.53
C ALA A 114 -0.87 2.66 -0.80
N ALA A 115 -1.61 1.66 -1.34
CA ALA A 115 -2.33 1.78 -2.60
C ALA A 115 -3.29 2.97 -2.66
N GLU A 116 -3.73 3.47 -1.50
CA GLU A 116 -4.65 4.61 -1.36
C GLU A 116 -4.01 5.83 -0.66
N ALA A 117 -2.70 5.76 -0.37
CA ALA A 117 -2.05 6.74 0.50
C ALA A 117 -0.88 7.48 -0.17
N PHE A 118 -0.93 7.64 -1.50
CA PHE A 118 0.15 8.33 -2.21
C PHE A 118 0.31 9.77 -1.71
N LEU A 119 1.51 10.09 -1.19
CA LEU A 119 1.91 11.36 -0.55
C LEU A 119 1.19 11.67 0.77
N SER A 120 0.39 10.78 1.33
CA SER A 120 -0.04 10.87 2.72
C SER A 120 1.14 10.69 3.67
N LYS A 121 1.04 11.27 4.87
CA LYS A 121 2.13 11.26 5.85
C LYS A 121 1.66 10.77 7.22
N TYR A 122 2.58 10.15 7.93
CA TYR A 122 2.51 9.86 9.35
C TYR A 122 3.75 10.44 10.04
N LYS A 123 3.57 11.33 11.03
CA LYS A 123 4.70 11.97 11.75
C LYS A 123 5.79 12.49 10.80
N LYS A 124 5.40 13.29 9.77
CA LYS A 124 6.26 13.88 8.73
C LYS A 124 6.86 12.90 7.71
N LYS A 125 6.79 11.58 7.91
CA LYS A 125 7.24 10.56 6.94
C LYS A 125 6.12 10.20 5.98
N TYR A 126 6.44 9.96 4.71
CA TYR A 126 5.44 9.47 3.74
C TYR A 126 5.03 8.04 4.07
N LEU A 127 3.72 7.76 4.01
CA LEU A 127 3.20 6.40 4.08
C LEU A 127 3.74 5.58 2.90
N GLY A 128 3.98 4.28 3.12
CA GLY A 128 4.69 3.43 2.18
C GLY A 128 6.22 3.51 2.29
N THR A 129 6.77 4.40 3.16
CA THR A 129 8.23 4.55 3.31
C THR A 129 8.74 4.29 4.72
N ILE A 130 7.88 3.83 5.62
CA ILE A 130 8.17 3.65 7.05
C ILE A 130 8.56 2.20 7.35
N GLY A 131 7.87 1.26 6.74
CA GLY A 131 8.16 -0.18 6.82
C GLY A 131 9.38 -0.59 5.99
N LYS A 132 9.59 -1.88 5.88
CA LYS A 132 10.68 -2.47 5.10
C LYS A 132 10.49 -2.26 3.59
N LEU A 133 9.22 -2.36 3.14
CA LEU A 133 8.75 -2.13 1.78
C LEU A 133 7.41 -1.40 1.84
N GLY A 134 7.11 -0.62 0.79
CA GLY A 134 5.79 -0.05 0.59
C GLY A 134 5.32 -0.23 -0.84
N CYS A 135 4.02 -0.40 -1.01
CA CYS A 135 3.39 -0.69 -2.29
C CYS A 135 2.30 0.33 -2.58
N PHE A 136 2.32 0.91 -3.77
CA PHE A 136 1.33 1.86 -4.26
C PHE A 136 0.61 1.30 -5.48
N SER A 137 -0.65 1.69 -5.67
CA SER A 137 -1.42 1.38 -6.87
C SER A 137 -1.51 2.61 -7.79
N LEU A 138 -1.51 2.35 -9.09
CA LEU A 138 -1.67 3.35 -10.15
C LEU A 138 -2.89 3.03 -11.03
N THR A 139 -3.91 2.35 -10.49
CA THR A 139 -5.18 2.14 -11.20
C THR A 139 -5.94 3.44 -11.39
N ALA A 140 -6.96 3.45 -12.24
CA ALA A 140 -7.68 4.65 -12.67
C ALA A 140 -8.22 5.51 -11.51
N SER A 141 -8.63 4.89 -10.41
CA SER A 141 -9.25 5.57 -9.25
C SER A 141 -8.25 6.13 -8.22
N LYS A 142 -6.94 5.94 -8.42
CA LYS A 142 -5.93 6.33 -7.41
C LYS A 142 -5.48 7.79 -7.55
N THR A 143 -4.71 8.28 -6.58
CA THR A 143 -4.21 9.67 -6.54
C THR A 143 -3.47 10.06 -7.82
N ILE A 144 -2.68 9.17 -8.38
CA ILE A 144 -2.13 9.23 -9.74
C ILE A 144 -2.46 7.93 -10.45
N THR A 145 -2.65 7.97 -11.77
CA THR A 145 -3.01 6.79 -12.55
C THR A 145 -2.13 6.62 -13.78
N THR A 146 -1.95 5.37 -14.15
CA THR A 146 -1.35 4.95 -15.44
C THR A 146 -2.28 3.96 -16.17
N GLY A 147 -3.61 4.07 -15.91
CA GLY A 147 -4.61 3.08 -16.29
C GLY A 147 -4.53 1.85 -15.40
N GLN A 148 -3.43 1.15 -15.46
CA GLN A 148 -3.01 0.06 -14.57
C GLN A 148 -1.55 0.28 -14.16
N GLY A 149 -1.18 -0.21 -12.97
CA GLY A 149 0.20 -0.12 -12.50
C GLY A 149 0.34 -0.19 -10.99
N GLY A 150 1.58 -0.34 -10.57
CA GLY A 150 1.97 -0.27 -9.16
C GLY A 150 3.39 0.21 -9.00
N ILE A 151 3.75 0.60 -7.79
CA ILE A 151 5.10 0.99 -7.42
C ILE A 151 5.47 0.30 -6.11
N ILE A 152 6.66 -0.30 -6.08
CA ILE A 152 7.27 -0.81 -4.85
C ILE A 152 8.39 0.14 -4.47
N VAL A 153 8.46 0.53 -3.20
CA VAL A 153 9.54 1.35 -2.67
C VAL A 153 10.26 0.67 -1.52
N THR A 154 11.57 0.90 -1.41
CA THR A 154 12.38 0.40 -0.30
C THR A 154 13.70 1.19 -0.19
N ASN A 155 14.29 1.18 1.00
CA ASN A 155 15.65 1.66 1.22
C ASN A 155 16.69 0.52 1.23
N ASP A 156 16.26 -0.74 1.09
CA ASP A 156 17.10 -1.93 1.08
C ASP A 156 17.52 -2.28 -0.36
N THR A 157 18.80 -2.12 -0.66
CA THR A 157 19.35 -2.38 -1.99
C THR A 157 19.32 -3.87 -2.35
N LYS A 158 19.41 -4.78 -1.37
CA LYS A 158 19.34 -6.22 -1.63
C LYS A 158 17.93 -6.61 -2.07
N LEU A 159 16.89 -6.12 -1.36
CA LEU A 159 15.50 -6.34 -1.75
C LEU A 159 15.18 -5.71 -3.11
N PHE A 160 15.68 -4.50 -3.37
CA PHE A 160 15.54 -3.85 -4.68
C PHE A 160 16.06 -4.72 -5.83
N LYS A 161 17.30 -5.24 -5.70
CA LYS A 161 17.89 -6.13 -6.71
C LYS A 161 17.05 -7.39 -6.90
N LYS A 162 16.63 -8.02 -5.80
CA LYS A 162 15.79 -9.23 -5.84
C LYS A 162 14.44 -8.99 -6.52
N ILE A 163 13.77 -7.86 -6.22
CA ILE A 163 12.49 -7.52 -6.85
C ILE A 163 12.68 -7.25 -8.35
N LYS A 164 13.75 -6.55 -8.75
CA LYS A 164 14.09 -6.35 -10.17
C LYS A 164 14.21 -7.66 -10.92
N LEU A 165 14.89 -8.62 -10.33
CA LEU A 165 15.08 -9.95 -10.89
C LEU A 165 13.73 -10.69 -11.01
N LEU A 166 12.97 -10.78 -9.91
CA LEU A 166 11.67 -11.47 -9.87
C LEU A 166 10.66 -10.90 -10.87
N LYS A 167 10.56 -9.57 -11.02
CA LYS A 167 9.63 -8.95 -11.97
C LYS A 167 10.01 -9.10 -13.43
N ASN A 168 11.26 -9.45 -13.71
CA ASN A 168 11.82 -9.59 -15.04
C ASN A 168 12.15 -11.05 -15.37
N GLN A 169 11.27 -11.98 -15.07
CA GLN A 169 11.39 -13.41 -15.39
C GLN A 169 12.64 -14.07 -14.81
N GLY A 170 13.24 -13.51 -13.76
CA GLY A 170 14.49 -14.01 -13.18
C GLY A 170 15.74 -13.69 -14.00
N ILE A 171 15.63 -12.78 -14.97
CA ILE A 171 16.73 -12.41 -15.87
C ILE A 171 17.54 -11.29 -15.26
N SER A 172 18.86 -11.48 -15.14
CA SER A 172 19.84 -10.44 -14.83
C SER A 172 20.56 -9.98 -16.11
N GLY A 173 20.57 -8.69 -16.33
CA GLY A 173 21.28 -8.10 -17.48
C GLY A 173 20.36 -7.73 -18.66
N PRO A 174 20.94 -7.21 -19.75
CA PRO A 174 20.17 -6.84 -20.94
C PRO A 174 19.64 -8.10 -21.63
N SER A 175 18.35 -8.08 -21.96
CA SER A 175 17.66 -9.18 -22.65
C SER A 175 17.93 -9.22 -24.17
N ASN A 176 19.10 -8.76 -24.62
CA ASN A 176 19.43 -8.73 -26.03
C ASN A 176 19.93 -10.09 -26.49
N ALA A 177 19.12 -10.73 -27.30
CA ALA A 177 19.41 -11.83 -28.25
C ALA A 177 20.54 -12.81 -27.88
N GLY A 178 20.18 -14.05 -27.57
CA GLY A 178 21.03 -15.21 -27.69
C GLY A 178 21.43 -15.90 -26.39
N ASN A 179 21.81 -15.18 -25.34
CA ASN A 179 22.23 -15.79 -24.07
C ASN A 179 21.49 -15.14 -22.86
N VAL A 180 20.23 -15.50 -22.71
CA VAL A 180 19.43 -15.05 -21.55
C VAL A 180 19.63 -16.05 -20.41
N ILE A 181 20.24 -15.61 -19.31
CA ILE A 181 20.40 -16.41 -18.09
C ILE A 181 19.27 -16.09 -17.12
N HIS A 182 18.47 -17.09 -16.78
CA HIS A 182 17.49 -17.03 -15.71
C HIS A 182 18.14 -17.48 -14.40
N GLU A 183 18.46 -16.52 -13.52
CA GLU A 183 19.09 -16.81 -12.22
C GLU A 183 18.10 -17.42 -11.21
N THR A 184 16.81 -17.20 -11.42
CA THR A 184 15.73 -17.70 -10.57
C THR A 184 14.41 -17.74 -11.31
N ILE A 185 13.42 -18.42 -10.75
CA ILE A 185 12.03 -18.31 -11.22
C ILE A 185 11.53 -16.89 -10.95
N GLY A 186 11.01 -16.26 -11.99
CA GLY A 186 10.43 -14.93 -11.93
C GLY A 186 9.22 -14.79 -12.86
N TRP A 187 8.68 -13.58 -12.97
CA TRP A 187 7.46 -13.30 -13.71
C TRP A 187 7.64 -12.13 -14.67
N ASN A 188 6.80 -12.04 -15.68
CA ASN A 188 6.73 -10.88 -16.56
C ASN A 188 5.79 -9.82 -15.97
N PHE A 189 6.28 -9.04 -15.00
CA PHE A 189 5.55 -7.97 -14.36
C PHE A 189 6.16 -6.59 -14.65
N LYS A 190 6.65 -6.44 -15.86
CA LYS A 190 7.27 -5.20 -16.34
C LYS A 190 6.22 -4.10 -16.57
N PHE A 191 6.61 -2.89 -16.30
CA PHE A 191 5.85 -1.68 -16.55
C PHE A 191 6.24 -1.10 -17.92
N THR A 192 5.29 -0.69 -18.73
CA THR A 192 5.54 -0.20 -20.08
C THR A 192 5.92 1.28 -20.12
N ASN A 193 6.58 1.71 -21.19
CA ASN A 193 6.90 3.12 -21.42
C ASN A 193 5.65 3.99 -21.59
N LEU A 194 4.56 3.45 -22.18
CA LEU A 194 3.28 4.14 -22.27
C LEU A 194 2.70 4.45 -20.89
N GLN A 195 2.68 3.47 -20.00
CA GLN A 195 2.25 3.67 -18.62
C GLN A 195 3.15 4.66 -17.88
N ALA A 196 4.47 4.62 -18.10
CA ALA A 196 5.42 5.55 -17.50
C ALA A 196 5.17 6.98 -17.95
N ALA A 197 4.89 7.22 -19.25
CA ALA A 197 4.57 8.53 -19.81
C ALA A 197 3.29 9.10 -19.17
N MET A 198 2.23 8.30 -19.06
CA MET A 198 1.00 8.69 -18.36
C MET A 198 1.29 9.10 -16.91
N GLY A 199 2.07 8.29 -16.18
CA GLY A 199 2.45 8.55 -14.78
C GLY A 199 3.23 9.86 -14.62
N LEU A 200 4.16 10.16 -15.53
CA LEU A 200 4.92 11.40 -15.53
C LEU A 200 3.99 12.62 -15.74
N ALA A 201 3.06 12.55 -16.70
CA ALA A 201 2.08 13.60 -16.93
C ALA A 201 1.20 13.86 -15.68
N GLN A 202 0.77 12.81 -14.98
CA GLN A 202 0.00 12.94 -13.73
C GLN A 202 0.81 13.61 -12.61
N LEU A 203 2.11 13.33 -12.52
CA LEU A 203 2.98 13.90 -11.50
C LEU A 203 3.19 15.41 -11.64
N ILE A 204 3.11 15.97 -12.84
CA ILE A 204 3.22 17.42 -13.07
C ILE A 204 2.17 18.19 -12.25
N ASN A 205 0.96 17.68 -12.16
CA ASN A 205 -0.18 18.32 -11.50
C ASN A 205 -0.46 17.78 -10.08
N ILE A 206 0.42 16.96 -9.51
CA ILE A 206 0.16 16.25 -8.26
C ILE A 206 -0.19 17.18 -7.08
N LYS A 207 0.46 18.33 -6.97
CA LYS A 207 0.18 19.32 -5.90
C LYS A 207 -1.24 19.87 -6.02
N LYS A 208 -1.69 20.21 -7.24
CA LYS A 208 -3.06 20.69 -7.53
C LYS A 208 -4.09 19.60 -7.17
N ARG A 209 -3.82 18.34 -7.55
CA ARG A 209 -4.69 17.21 -7.23
C ARG A 209 -4.84 16.98 -5.73
N ILE A 210 -3.74 16.97 -4.98
CA ILE A 210 -3.78 16.82 -3.51
C ILE A 210 -4.58 17.96 -2.85
N LYS A 211 -4.38 19.21 -3.31
CA LYS A 211 -5.16 20.35 -2.81
C LYS A 211 -6.66 20.12 -3.03
N LYS A 212 -7.03 19.66 -4.25
CA LYS A 212 -8.44 19.38 -4.60
C LYS A 212 -9.05 18.25 -3.77
N LEU A 213 -8.32 17.16 -3.54
CA LEU A 213 -8.79 16.06 -2.67
C LEU A 213 -9.08 16.54 -1.24
N LYS A 214 -8.20 17.36 -0.66
CA LYS A 214 -8.41 17.95 0.66
C LYS A 214 -9.60 18.91 0.69
N GLU A 215 -9.79 19.70 -0.36
CA GLU A 215 -10.93 20.60 -0.53
C GLU A 215 -12.25 19.83 -0.60
N ILE A 216 -12.32 18.78 -1.42
CA ILE A 216 -13.49 17.90 -1.54
C ILE A 216 -13.87 17.33 -0.17
N ASN A 217 -12.93 16.78 0.57
CA ASN A 217 -13.20 16.26 1.92
C ASN A 217 -13.74 17.32 2.88
N ARG A 218 -13.22 18.57 2.82
CA ARG A 218 -13.74 19.69 3.63
C ARG A 218 -15.16 20.07 3.22
N LEU A 219 -15.47 20.07 1.93
CA LEU A 219 -16.80 20.37 1.42
C LEU A 219 -17.83 19.34 1.89
N TYR A 220 -17.53 18.04 1.76
CA TYR A 220 -18.39 16.99 2.30
C TYR A 220 -18.65 17.18 3.80
N LYS A 221 -17.61 17.43 4.58
CA LYS A 221 -17.76 17.70 6.04
C LYS A 221 -18.64 18.89 6.33
N LYS A 222 -18.50 19.97 5.54
CA LYS A 222 -19.31 21.20 5.72
C LYS A 222 -20.76 20.95 5.37
N GLN A 223 -21.02 20.34 4.21
CA GLN A 223 -22.38 20.16 3.69
C GLN A 223 -23.18 19.11 4.47
N LEU A 224 -22.52 18.05 4.96
CA LEU A 224 -23.19 16.98 5.70
C LEU A 224 -23.15 17.16 7.22
N LYS A 225 -22.74 18.31 7.71
CA LYS A 225 -22.57 18.56 9.15
C LYS A 225 -23.86 18.37 9.95
N GLU A 226 -25.00 18.80 9.40
CA GLU A 226 -26.31 18.75 10.04
C GLU A 226 -27.07 17.42 9.78
N VAL A 227 -26.52 16.54 8.95
CA VAL A 227 -27.12 15.22 8.65
C VAL A 227 -26.70 14.24 9.73
N LYS A 228 -27.60 13.99 10.70
CA LYS A 228 -27.32 13.17 11.90
C LYS A 228 -27.03 11.70 11.59
N GLU A 229 -27.59 11.18 10.49
CA GLU A 229 -27.46 9.80 10.06
C GLU A 229 -26.08 9.49 9.44
N ILE A 230 -25.32 10.53 9.07
CA ILE A 230 -24.03 10.40 8.38
C ILE A 230 -22.92 11.02 9.23
N LYS A 231 -21.90 10.24 9.53
CA LYS A 231 -20.71 10.73 10.22
C LYS A 231 -19.49 10.55 9.33
N ILE A 232 -19.01 11.66 8.76
CA ILE A 232 -17.77 11.67 7.96
C ILE A 232 -16.56 11.32 8.84
N LEU A 233 -15.76 10.37 8.42
CA LEU A 233 -14.53 9.99 9.10
C LEU A 233 -13.44 11.04 8.95
N ASN A 234 -12.71 11.28 10.03
CA ASN A 234 -11.68 12.30 10.07
C ASN A 234 -10.38 11.85 9.40
N PHE A 235 -9.68 12.83 8.82
CA PHE A 235 -8.28 12.75 8.38
C PHE A 235 -7.44 13.74 9.19
N ASP A 236 -6.21 13.36 9.47
CA ASP A 236 -5.22 14.27 10.06
C ASP A 236 -4.55 15.12 8.96
N LEU A 237 -5.36 16.03 8.39
CA LEU A 237 -4.91 16.90 7.30
C LEU A 237 -3.75 17.81 7.70
N LYS A 238 -3.67 18.18 9.01
CA LYS A 238 -2.60 19.05 9.55
C LYS A 238 -1.25 18.33 9.53
N ASN A 239 -1.22 17.05 9.87
CA ASN A 239 -0.01 16.23 9.85
C ASN A 239 0.26 15.57 8.49
N GLY A 240 -0.57 15.83 7.48
CA GLY A 240 -0.29 15.56 6.09
C GLY A 240 -0.97 14.34 5.50
N GLU A 241 -2.03 13.82 6.12
CA GLU A 241 -2.89 12.84 5.46
C GLU A 241 -3.55 13.45 4.22
N VAL A 242 -3.73 12.62 3.19
CA VAL A 242 -4.37 13.00 1.92
C VAL A 242 -5.58 12.11 1.71
N PRO A 243 -6.81 12.64 1.80
CA PRO A 243 -8.03 11.87 1.62
C PRO A 243 -8.20 11.49 0.14
N LEU A 244 -7.94 10.24 -0.21
CA LEU A 244 -8.25 9.73 -1.54
C LEU A 244 -9.76 9.59 -1.71
N TRP A 245 -10.42 9.04 -0.68
CA TRP A 245 -11.86 8.90 -0.58
C TRP A 245 -12.37 9.66 0.64
N THR A 246 -13.65 10.02 0.63
CA THR A 246 -14.35 10.56 1.80
C THR A 246 -15.26 9.49 2.35
N ASP A 247 -14.79 8.77 3.37
CA ASP A 247 -15.57 7.70 4.01
C ASP A 247 -16.49 8.27 5.08
N ALA A 248 -17.63 7.61 5.25
CA ALA A 248 -18.61 7.93 6.26
C ALA A 248 -19.18 6.67 6.93
N TYR A 249 -19.55 6.79 8.19
CA TYR A 249 -20.49 5.88 8.82
C TYR A 249 -21.91 6.34 8.52
N CYS A 250 -22.78 5.38 8.19
CA CYS A 250 -24.20 5.61 8.05
C CYS A 250 -24.97 4.65 8.96
N LEU A 251 -25.90 5.18 9.76
CA LEU A 251 -26.72 4.37 10.67
C LEU A 251 -27.68 3.45 9.92
N ASN A 252 -28.21 3.90 8.78
CA ASN A 252 -29.10 3.11 7.93
C ASN A 252 -28.71 3.26 6.46
N ARG A 253 -27.76 2.42 6.02
CA ARG A 253 -27.25 2.43 4.65
C ARG A 253 -28.35 2.19 3.61
N ASN A 254 -29.31 1.31 3.90
CA ASN A 254 -30.35 0.95 2.93
C ASN A 254 -31.31 2.12 2.64
N ASN A 255 -31.55 2.98 3.63
CA ASN A 255 -32.37 4.20 3.42
C ASN A 255 -31.61 5.29 2.67
N LEU A 256 -30.29 5.27 2.71
CA LEU A 256 -29.44 6.26 2.02
C LEU A 256 -29.28 5.94 0.52
N ILE A 257 -29.44 4.69 0.11
CA ILE A 257 -29.22 4.21 -1.27
C ILE A 257 -30.51 4.30 -2.09
N ARG A 258 -31.68 4.45 -1.46
CA ARG A 258 -32.99 4.67 -2.12
C ARG A 258 -33.15 6.15 -2.48
#